data_dbf319494b04bbfacbbf1655eb509bd5
#
_entry.id   dbf319494b04bbfacbbf1655eb509bd5
#
_cell.length_a   1.000
_cell.length_b   1.000
_cell.length_c   1.000
_cell.angle_alpha   90.00
_cell.angle_beta   90.00
_cell.angle_gamma   90.00
#
_symmetry.space_group_name_H-M   'P 1'
#
loop_
_entity.id
_entity.type
_entity.pdbx_description
1 polymer ?
#
loop_
_entity_poly.entity_id
_entity_poly.type
_entity_poly.pdbx_seq_one_letter_code
_entity_poly.pdbx_strand_id
1 'polypeptide(L)'
;MTDDVRKTSRGIAWRADGPADAPPLLLLNSLGTTFDIWKPQLPLFASRFRVIRVDTRGHGHSDAPAGDYSLDDVGRDALGVLDAAGVERAHVCGVSLGGMTAMWLAAHAPERVRTLFPVSTALKIGVQATWEERIQQVRSGGAESIADSAMGRWFSPSFRAARPDTVAWCRAMLAGCPSDGYVRCCAVLRDGDLHDAAPRITAPTLVIVGTADPVTPPADAAEIQRTIRGARLVSLDASHICAVERVDEFNTAVLGFIDEQGTRG
;
A
#
# COMPACT_ATOMS: atom_id res chain seq x y z
N MET A 1 20.73 4.08 -10.44
CA MET A 1 19.74 3.26 -9.70
C MET A 1 20.33 1.87 -9.58
N THR A 2 20.68 1.43 -8.38
CA THR A 2 21.16 0.07 -8.15
C THR A 2 19.97 -0.88 -8.30
N ASP A 3 20.08 -1.81 -9.23
CA ASP A 3 19.03 -2.83 -9.53
C ASP A 3 18.97 -3.94 -8.45
N ASP A 4 19.43 -3.60 -7.24
CA ASP A 4 19.71 -4.54 -6.17
C ASP A 4 18.43 -4.81 -5.34
N VAL A 5 17.79 -5.95 -5.61
CA VAL A 5 16.71 -6.49 -4.77
C VAL A 5 17.33 -7.17 -3.57
N ARG A 6 17.00 -6.70 -2.37
CA ARG A 6 17.42 -7.27 -1.10
C ARG A 6 16.28 -8.07 -0.48
N LYS A 7 16.62 -9.01 0.40
CA LYS A 7 15.62 -9.76 1.18
C LYS A 7 15.91 -9.68 2.67
N THR A 8 14.86 -9.65 3.46
CA THR A 8 14.94 -9.86 4.92
C THR A 8 15.21 -11.33 5.24
N SER A 9 15.51 -11.65 6.51
CA SER A 9 15.59 -13.05 6.99
C SER A 9 14.27 -13.83 6.85
N ARG A 10 13.14 -13.14 6.68
CA ARG A 10 11.82 -13.72 6.41
C ARG A 10 11.50 -13.83 4.91
N GLY A 11 12.48 -13.59 4.03
CA GLY A 11 12.33 -13.67 2.59
C GLY A 11 11.53 -12.53 1.95
N ILE A 12 11.35 -11.41 2.64
CA ILE A 12 10.61 -10.25 2.10
C ILE A 12 11.56 -9.39 1.28
N ALA A 13 11.22 -9.22 0.01
CA ALA A 13 12.00 -8.45 -0.94
C ALA A 13 11.71 -6.95 -0.82
N TRP A 14 12.78 -6.16 -0.93
CA TRP A 14 12.69 -4.71 -0.90
C TRP A 14 13.81 -4.06 -1.71
N ARG A 15 13.59 -2.80 -2.09
CA ARG A 15 14.57 -1.93 -2.74
C ARG A 15 14.65 -0.60 -2.01
N ALA A 16 15.82 0.05 -2.11
CA ALA A 16 15.99 1.43 -1.68
C ALA A 16 16.45 2.30 -2.85
N ASP A 17 15.77 3.43 -3.02
CA ASP A 17 16.06 4.45 -4.03
C ASP A 17 16.34 5.79 -3.35
N GLY A 18 17.16 6.65 -3.96
CA GLY A 18 17.53 7.96 -3.40
C GLY A 18 18.75 7.90 -2.47
N PRO A 19 19.14 9.04 -1.84
CA PRO A 19 20.29 9.12 -0.97
C PRO A 19 20.14 8.27 0.29
N ALA A 20 21.20 7.56 0.66
CA ALA A 20 21.16 6.62 1.80
C ALA A 20 20.97 7.31 3.16
N ASP A 21 21.40 8.55 3.26
CA ASP A 21 21.32 9.42 4.45
C ASP A 21 20.08 10.32 4.50
N ALA A 22 19.27 10.32 3.42
CA ALA A 22 18.02 11.07 3.39
C ALA A 22 16.95 10.45 4.32
N PRO A 23 15.95 11.24 4.76
CA PRO A 23 14.84 10.74 5.59
C PRO A 23 14.16 9.52 4.96
N PRO A 24 13.91 8.44 5.72
CA PRO A 24 13.33 7.21 5.14
C PRO A 24 11.83 7.36 4.89
N LEU A 25 11.39 6.85 3.71
CA LEU A 25 9.99 6.72 3.30
C LEU A 25 9.72 5.26 2.89
N LEU A 26 8.90 4.56 3.67
CA LEU A 26 8.47 3.20 3.40
C LEU A 26 7.19 3.20 2.55
N LEU A 27 7.19 2.48 1.43
CA LEU A 27 6.07 2.36 0.49
C LEU A 27 5.58 0.91 0.43
N LEU A 28 4.30 0.70 0.77
CA LEU A 28 3.64 -0.60 0.88
C LEU A 28 2.56 -0.77 -0.19
N ASN A 29 2.53 -1.92 -0.84
CA ASN A 29 1.78 -2.16 -2.07
C ASN A 29 0.32 -2.56 -1.83
N SER A 30 -0.51 -2.36 -2.85
CA SER A 30 -1.83 -2.98 -2.97
C SER A 30 -1.73 -4.49 -3.24
N LEU A 31 -2.77 -5.24 -2.91
CA LEU A 31 -2.91 -6.66 -3.29
C LEU A 31 -2.77 -6.83 -4.82
N GLY A 32 -1.99 -7.80 -5.24
CA GLY A 32 -1.76 -8.09 -6.66
C GLY A 32 -0.77 -7.14 -7.35
N THR A 33 -0.08 -6.27 -6.61
CA THR A 33 0.95 -5.39 -7.16
C THR A 33 2.32 -5.68 -6.56
N THR A 34 3.36 -5.18 -7.23
CA THR A 34 4.74 -5.24 -6.72
C THR A 34 5.21 -3.85 -6.31
N PHE A 35 6.40 -3.77 -5.74
CA PHE A 35 7.02 -2.48 -5.39
C PHE A 35 7.17 -1.54 -6.61
N ASP A 36 7.03 -2.07 -7.81
CA ASP A 36 7.09 -1.28 -9.04
C ASP A 36 5.88 -0.35 -9.22
N ILE A 37 4.76 -0.62 -8.55
CA ILE A 37 3.59 0.29 -8.57
C ILE A 37 3.95 1.72 -8.18
N TRP A 38 5.05 1.89 -7.42
CA TRP A 38 5.55 3.17 -6.94
C TRP A 38 6.55 3.85 -7.89
N LYS A 39 6.83 3.26 -9.07
CA LYS A 39 7.74 3.89 -10.06
C LYS A 39 7.36 5.32 -10.44
N PRO A 40 6.07 5.68 -10.60
CA PRO A 40 5.70 7.05 -10.93
C PRO A 40 6.09 8.10 -9.87
N GLN A 41 6.22 7.71 -8.60
CA GLN A 41 6.59 8.60 -7.49
C GLN A 41 8.11 8.80 -7.37
N LEU A 42 8.90 7.83 -7.86
CA LEU A 42 10.34 7.81 -7.63
C LEU A 42 11.10 9.07 -8.09
N PRO A 43 10.80 9.68 -9.28
CA PRO A 43 11.53 10.86 -9.71
C PRO A 43 11.53 11.98 -8.67
N LEU A 44 10.41 12.14 -7.97
CA LEU A 44 10.25 13.19 -6.96
C LEU A 44 10.60 12.70 -5.55
N PHE A 45 10.15 11.53 -5.14
CA PHE A 45 10.39 11.03 -3.79
C PHE A 45 11.88 10.68 -3.57
N ALA A 46 12.53 10.02 -4.53
CA ALA A 46 13.94 9.66 -4.40
C ALA A 46 14.91 10.84 -4.50
N SER A 47 14.45 12.03 -4.90
CA SER A 47 15.24 13.26 -4.81
C SER A 47 15.31 13.84 -3.39
N ARG A 48 14.39 13.42 -2.50
CA ARG A 48 14.24 13.96 -1.13
C ARG A 48 14.36 12.93 -0.03
N PHE A 49 14.07 11.67 -0.34
CA PHE A 49 13.96 10.58 0.64
C PHE A 49 14.80 9.37 0.24
N ARG A 50 15.21 8.60 1.23
CA ARG A 50 15.56 7.20 1.05
C ARG A 50 14.27 6.41 0.94
N VAL A 51 13.82 6.15 -0.29
CA VAL A 51 12.55 5.47 -0.58
C VAL A 51 12.74 3.96 -0.48
N ILE A 52 12.07 3.32 0.46
CA ILE A 52 12.10 1.88 0.67
C ILE A 52 10.80 1.30 0.14
N ARG A 53 10.88 0.49 -0.94
CA ARG A 53 9.74 -0.15 -1.59
C ARG A 53 9.76 -1.63 -1.30
N VAL A 54 8.60 -2.21 -0.98
CA VAL A 54 8.49 -3.59 -0.50
C VAL A 54 7.58 -4.41 -1.40
N ASP A 55 7.98 -5.61 -1.76
CA ASP A 55 7.05 -6.62 -2.27
C ASP A 55 6.39 -7.31 -1.08
N THR A 56 5.07 -7.29 -1.03
CA THR A 56 4.32 -8.03 -0.02
C THR A 56 4.62 -9.52 -0.13
N ARG A 57 4.63 -10.27 0.98
CA ARG A 57 4.80 -11.72 0.94
C ARG A 57 3.91 -12.38 -0.13
N GLY A 58 4.43 -13.33 -0.88
CA GLY A 58 3.74 -13.98 -1.99
C GLY A 58 3.59 -13.14 -3.26
N HIS A 59 4.19 -11.95 -3.32
CA HIS A 59 4.18 -11.06 -4.48
C HIS A 59 5.60 -10.76 -4.96
N GLY A 60 5.73 -10.48 -6.25
CA GLY A 60 6.99 -10.03 -6.84
C GLY A 60 8.16 -10.96 -6.51
N HIS A 61 9.18 -10.41 -5.88
CA HIS A 61 10.41 -11.11 -5.50
C HIS A 61 10.36 -11.68 -4.06
N SER A 62 9.29 -11.42 -3.31
CA SER A 62 9.13 -11.94 -1.95
C SER A 62 8.78 -13.42 -1.94
N ASP A 63 9.27 -14.13 -0.92
CA ASP A 63 8.91 -15.52 -0.71
C ASP A 63 7.42 -15.66 -0.38
N ALA A 64 6.87 -16.85 -0.66
CA ALA A 64 5.47 -17.19 -0.41
C ALA A 64 5.36 -18.31 0.64
N PRO A 65 5.52 -18.01 1.94
CA PRO A 65 5.37 -19.01 3.00
C PRO A 65 4.04 -19.76 2.91
N ALA A 66 3.98 -21.00 3.37
CA ALA A 66 2.75 -21.80 3.39
C ALA A 66 1.74 -21.26 4.41
N GLY A 67 0.45 -21.58 4.21
CA GLY A 67 -0.67 -21.17 5.07
C GLY A 67 -1.30 -19.83 4.68
N ASP A 68 -2.46 -19.55 5.23
CA ASP A 68 -3.12 -18.25 5.11
C ASP A 68 -2.30 -17.18 5.83
N TYR A 69 -2.25 -15.98 5.28
CA TYR A 69 -1.55 -14.87 5.91
C TYR A 69 -2.51 -14.02 6.75
N SER A 70 -1.97 -13.45 7.82
CA SER A 70 -2.68 -12.53 8.70
C SER A 70 -2.18 -11.09 8.54
N LEU A 71 -2.94 -10.13 9.06
CA LEU A 71 -2.51 -8.74 9.12
C LEU A 71 -1.26 -8.55 10.00
N ASP A 72 -1.12 -9.37 11.06
CA ASP A 72 0.08 -9.46 11.88
C ASP A 72 1.32 -9.89 11.07
N ASP A 73 1.14 -10.84 10.15
CA ASP A 73 2.24 -11.32 9.32
C ASP A 73 2.79 -10.22 8.41
N VAL A 74 1.91 -9.53 7.67
CA VAL A 74 2.33 -8.46 6.75
C VAL A 74 2.84 -7.23 7.51
N GLY A 75 2.29 -6.95 8.68
CA GLY A 75 2.77 -5.89 9.57
C GLY A 75 4.18 -6.17 10.09
N ARG A 76 4.44 -7.38 10.58
CA ARG A 76 5.77 -7.82 11.03
C ARG A 76 6.79 -7.89 9.90
N ASP A 77 6.35 -8.17 8.68
CA ASP A 77 7.22 -8.12 7.51
C ASP A 77 7.67 -6.69 7.20
N ALA A 78 6.74 -5.72 7.23
CA ALA A 78 7.06 -4.31 7.05
C ALA A 78 8.04 -3.82 8.13
N LEU A 79 7.85 -4.23 9.39
CA LEU A 79 8.78 -3.95 10.49
C LEU A 79 10.16 -4.57 10.21
N GLY A 80 10.21 -5.85 9.79
CA GLY A 80 11.45 -6.54 9.45
C GLY A 80 12.20 -5.91 8.28
N VAL A 81 11.50 -5.27 7.34
CA VAL A 81 12.14 -4.50 6.26
C VAL A 81 12.80 -3.23 6.81
N LEU A 82 12.15 -2.49 7.72
CA LEU A 82 12.79 -1.34 8.39
C LEU A 82 14.07 -1.78 9.14
N ASP A 83 14.03 -2.90 9.85
CA ASP A 83 15.18 -3.44 10.57
C ASP A 83 16.31 -3.82 9.61
N ALA A 84 16.00 -4.56 8.54
CA ALA A 84 16.98 -4.96 7.52
C ALA A 84 17.58 -3.76 6.75
N ALA A 85 16.81 -2.68 6.62
CA ALA A 85 17.26 -1.43 6.04
C ALA A 85 18.06 -0.56 7.00
N GLY A 86 18.17 -0.93 8.29
CA GLY A 86 18.82 -0.11 9.33
C GLY A 86 18.07 1.18 9.61
N VAL A 87 16.73 1.16 9.52
CA VAL A 87 15.87 2.33 9.69
C VAL A 87 15.13 2.23 11.01
N GLU A 88 15.43 3.15 11.91
CA GLU A 88 14.77 3.24 13.21
C GLU A 88 13.33 3.76 13.07
N ARG A 89 13.11 4.82 12.29
CA ARG A 89 11.82 5.49 12.13
C ARG A 89 11.63 6.04 10.73
N ALA A 90 10.47 5.79 10.09
CA ALA A 90 10.18 6.19 8.71
C ALA A 90 8.85 6.95 8.57
N HIS A 91 8.70 7.74 7.51
CA HIS A 91 7.40 8.05 6.94
C HIS A 91 6.85 6.77 6.29
N VAL A 92 5.58 6.44 6.49
CA VAL A 92 4.99 5.18 6.02
C VAL A 92 3.77 5.47 5.17
N CYS A 93 3.79 5.02 3.93
CA CYS A 93 2.70 5.17 2.97
C CYS A 93 2.30 3.79 2.42
N GLY A 94 1.01 3.52 2.37
CA GLY A 94 0.52 2.25 1.84
C GLY A 94 -0.83 2.38 1.14
N VAL A 95 -0.98 1.65 0.02
CA VAL A 95 -2.22 1.61 -0.76
C VAL A 95 -2.99 0.33 -0.45
N SER A 96 -4.29 0.43 -0.16
CA SER A 96 -5.20 -0.70 0.01
C SER A 96 -4.71 -1.68 1.09
N LEU A 97 -4.35 -2.92 0.77
CA LEU A 97 -3.68 -3.86 1.69
C LEU A 97 -2.45 -3.22 2.36
N GLY A 98 -1.64 -2.50 1.59
CA GLY A 98 -0.50 -1.75 2.11
C GLY A 98 -0.92 -0.65 3.10
N GLY A 99 -2.09 -0.05 2.90
CA GLY A 99 -2.66 0.92 3.83
C GLY A 99 -3.06 0.30 5.17
N MET A 100 -3.68 -0.89 5.15
CA MET A 100 -3.95 -1.67 6.37
C MET A 100 -2.64 -2.06 7.06
N THR A 101 -1.63 -2.50 6.30
CA THR A 101 -0.30 -2.83 6.83
C THR A 101 0.37 -1.60 7.48
N ALA A 102 0.27 -0.44 6.85
CA ALA A 102 0.79 0.82 7.39
C ALA A 102 0.11 1.23 8.70
N MET A 103 -1.23 1.12 8.75
CA MET A 103 -1.99 1.39 9.99
C MET A 103 -1.67 0.36 11.08
N TRP A 104 -1.51 -0.93 10.72
CA TRP A 104 -1.05 -1.93 11.68
C TRP A 104 0.29 -1.55 12.29
N LEU A 105 1.28 -1.17 11.44
CA LEU A 105 2.60 -0.76 11.90
C LEU A 105 2.51 0.44 12.85
N ALA A 106 1.71 1.46 12.51
CA ALA A 106 1.54 2.65 13.32
C ALA A 106 0.84 2.38 14.68
N ALA A 107 -0.03 1.36 14.73
CA ALA A 107 -0.74 0.99 15.95
C ALA A 107 0.09 0.08 16.89
N HIS A 108 0.98 -0.76 16.33
CA HIS A 108 1.72 -1.79 17.09
C HIS A 108 3.21 -1.44 17.32
N ALA A 109 3.76 -0.52 16.53
CA ALA A 109 5.12 -0.01 16.67
C ALA A 109 5.16 1.51 16.41
N PRO A 110 4.43 2.33 17.21
CA PRO A 110 4.26 3.76 16.96
C PRO A 110 5.59 4.53 16.91
N GLU A 111 6.60 4.08 17.65
CA GLU A 111 7.95 4.65 17.63
C GLU A 111 8.66 4.52 16.28
N ARG A 112 8.22 3.58 15.42
CA ARG A 112 8.79 3.33 14.09
C ARG A 112 8.19 4.22 12.99
N VAL A 113 7.09 4.97 13.29
CA VAL A 113 6.32 5.73 12.29
C VAL A 113 6.40 7.23 12.56
N ARG A 114 7.00 7.99 11.62
CA ARG A 114 7.09 9.48 11.68
C ARG A 114 5.77 10.12 11.28
N THR A 115 5.26 9.74 10.11
CA THR A 115 3.94 10.13 9.58
C THR A 115 3.33 8.93 8.87
N LEU A 116 2.02 8.89 8.83
CA LEU A 116 1.24 7.80 8.25
C LEU A 116 0.39 8.30 7.08
N PHE A 117 0.43 7.57 5.96
CA PHE A 117 -0.37 7.82 4.76
C PHE A 117 -1.15 6.56 4.38
N PRO A 118 -2.34 6.31 4.97
CA PRO A 118 -3.24 5.27 4.49
C PRO A 118 -3.94 5.77 3.22
N VAL A 119 -3.74 5.06 2.10
CA VAL A 119 -4.19 5.47 0.76
C VAL A 119 -5.18 4.45 0.23
N SER A 120 -6.38 4.89 -0.21
CA SER A 120 -7.40 4.01 -0.79
C SER A 120 -7.54 2.71 0.00
N THR A 121 -7.87 2.82 1.28
CA THR A 121 -7.91 1.72 2.24
C THR A 121 -9.05 1.91 3.24
N ALA A 122 -9.27 0.92 4.11
CA ALA A 122 -10.29 0.93 5.17
C ALA A 122 -9.75 0.30 6.45
N LEU A 123 -10.46 0.46 7.57
CA LEU A 123 -10.19 -0.29 8.79
C LEU A 123 -10.50 -1.79 8.60
N LYS A 124 -11.46 -2.10 7.72
CA LYS A 124 -11.79 -3.44 7.23
C LYS A 124 -12.19 -3.35 5.77
N ILE A 125 -11.50 -4.06 4.87
CA ILE A 125 -11.75 -3.98 3.43
C ILE A 125 -12.70 -5.10 3.00
N GLY A 126 -13.92 -4.73 2.59
CA GLY A 126 -14.92 -5.66 2.08
C GLY A 126 -15.51 -6.59 3.15
N VAL A 127 -16.16 -7.64 2.70
CA VAL A 127 -16.80 -8.65 3.57
C VAL A 127 -16.23 -10.04 3.26
N GLN A 128 -16.32 -10.95 4.22
CA GLN A 128 -15.76 -12.30 4.13
C GLN A 128 -16.18 -13.03 2.83
N ALA A 129 -17.47 -13.02 2.51
CA ALA A 129 -18.00 -13.71 1.33
C ALA A 129 -17.35 -13.24 0.03
N THR A 130 -17.14 -11.92 -0.14
CA THR A 130 -16.49 -11.36 -1.34
C THR A 130 -15.05 -11.84 -1.49
N TRP A 131 -14.33 -11.98 -0.37
CA TRP A 131 -12.96 -12.49 -0.40
C TRP A 131 -12.90 -13.99 -0.65
N GLU A 132 -13.85 -14.77 -0.13
CA GLU A 132 -13.97 -16.21 -0.42
C GLU A 132 -14.26 -16.47 -1.89
N GLU A 133 -15.18 -15.72 -2.50
CA GLU A 133 -15.45 -15.76 -3.94
C GLU A 133 -14.19 -15.42 -4.76
N ARG A 134 -13.45 -14.37 -4.36
CA ARG A 134 -12.21 -13.97 -5.00
C ARG A 134 -11.14 -15.07 -4.90
N ILE A 135 -11.01 -15.69 -3.74
CA ILE A 135 -10.11 -16.82 -3.53
C ILE A 135 -10.44 -17.98 -4.48
N GLN A 136 -11.73 -18.35 -4.59
CA GLN A 136 -12.14 -19.43 -5.48
C GLN A 136 -11.89 -19.07 -6.96
N GLN A 137 -12.18 -17.84 -7.37
CA GLN A 137 -11.94 -17.38 -8.72
C GLN A 137 -10.44 -17.47 -9.09
N VAL A 138 -9.55 -17.01 -8.20
CA VAL A 138 -8.10 -17.05 -8.46
C VAL A 138 -7.53 -18.48 -8.37
N ARG A 139 -8.06 -19.32 -7.48
CA ARG A 139 -7.68 -20.74 -7.43
C ARG A 139 -8.00 -21.48 -8.72
N SER A 140 -9.11 -21.17 -9.37
CA SER A 140 -9.54 -21.87 -10.60
C SER A 140 -8.95 -21.27 -11.88
N GLY A 141 -8.74 -19.97 -11.95
CA GLY A 141 -8.35 -19.28 -13.20
C GLY A 141 -7.07 -18.44 -13.10
N GLY A 142 -6.35 -18.52 -11.98
CA GLY A 142 -5.17 -17.67 -11.74
C GLY A 142 -5.53 -16.21 -11.51
N ALA A 143 -4.52 -15.38 -11.17
CA ALA A 143 -4.69 -13.94 -11.03
C ALA A 143 -5.05 -13.24 -12.36
N GLU A 144 -4.71 -13.85 -13.49
CA GLU A 144 -5.13 -13.42 -14.82
C GLU A 144 -6.66 -13.32 -14.94
N SER A 145 -7.41 -14.26 -14.36
CA SER A 145 -8.89 -14.31 -14.45
C SER A 145 -9.61 -13.12 -13.87
N ILE A 146 -8.94 -12.34 -13.02
CA ILE A 146 -9.49 -11.16 -12.36
C ILE A 146 -8.90 -9.85 -12.89
N ALA A 147 -7.88 -9.91 -13.76
CA ALA A 147 -7.07 -8.75 -14.12
C ALA A 147 -7.90 -7.64 -14.81
N ASP A 148 -8.72 -7.99 -15.80
CA ASP A 148 -9.53 -7.00 -16.53
C ASP A 148 -10.58 -6.32 -15.62
N SER A 149 -11.28 -7.11 -14.80
CA SER A 149 -12.25 -6.57 -13.84
C SER A 149 -11.59 -5.69 -12.77
N ALA A 150 -10.35 -6.00 -12.40
CA ALA A 150 -9.57 -5.18 -11.48
C ALA A 150 -9.23 -3.81 -12.10
N MET A 151 -8.81 -3.77 -13.36
CA MET A 151 -8.52 -2.48 -14.04
C MET A 151 -9.75 -1.57 -14.07
N GLY A 152 -10.96 -2.13 -14.19
CA GLY A 152 -12.22 -1.38 -14.12
C GLY A 152 -12.50 -0.75 -12.74
N ARG A 153 -11.96 -1.33 -11.68
CA ARG A 153 -12.09 -0.80 -10.31
C ARG A 153 -10.89 0.07 -9.90
N TRP A 154 -9.71 -0.20 -10.46
CA TRP A 154 -8.48 0.50 -10.09
C TRP A 154 -8.38 1.88 -10.70
N PHE A 155 -8.92 2.06 -11.92
CA PHE A 155 -8.79 3.29 -12.68
C PHE A 155 -10.12 3.78 -13.24
N SER A 156 -10.31 5.10 -13.26
CA SER A 156 -11.48 5.73 -13.84
C SER A 156 -11.59 5.46 -15.35
N PRO A 157 -12.79 5.50 -15.94
CA PRO A 157 -12.96 5.34 -17.40
C PRO A 157 -12.14 6.32 -18.21
N SER A 158 -12.04 7.58 -17.77
CA SER A 158 -11.25 8.62 -18.44
C SER A 158 -9.76 8.32 -18.41
N PHE A 159 -9.23 7.87 -17.28
CA PHE A 159 -7.82 7.49 -17.18
C PHE A 159 -7.50 6.26 -18.04
N ARG A 160 -8.36 5.25 -18.04
CA ARG A 160 -8.17 4.05 -18.88
C ARG A 160 -8.13 4.38 -20.37
N ALA A 161 -8.92 5.34 -20.81
CA ALA A 161 -8.91 5.83 -22.20
C ALA A 161 -7.66 6.66 -22.53
N ALA A 162 -7.23 7.52 -21.59
CA ALA A 162 -6.11 8.44 -21.79
C ALA A 162 -4.72 7.78 -21.60
N ARG A 163 -4.62 6.74 -20.78
CA ARG A 163 -3.34 6.11 -20.38
C ARG A 163 -3.37 4.57 -20.50
N PRO A 164 -3.72 4.04 -21.69
CA PRO A 164 -3.86 2.59 -21.90
C PRO A 164 -2.59 1.80 -21.56
N ASP A 165 -1.39 2.36 -21.83
CA ASP A 165 -0.12 1.72 -21.53
C ASP A 165 0.12 1.57 -20.01
N THR A 166 -0.24 2.58 -19.22
CA THR A 166 -0.15 2.51 -17.76
C THR A 166 -1.12 1.47 -17.19
N VAL A 167 -2.33 1.41 -17.74
CA VAL A 167 -3.33 0.39 -17.36
C VAL A 167 -2.86 -1.01 -17.73
N ALA A 168 -2.30 -1.20 -18.93
CA ALA A 168 -1.74 -2.47 -19.37
C ALA A 168 -0.56 -2.92 -18.49
N TRP A 169 0.31 -1.98 -18.08
CA TRP A 169 1.40 -2.25 -17.14
C TRP A 169 0.89 -2.72 -15.77
N CYS A 170 -0.11 -2.05 -15.21
CA CYS A 170 -0.72 -2.48 -13.94
C CYS A 170 -1.46 -3.82 -14.08
N ARG A 171 -2.15 -4.03 -15.21
CA ARG A 171 -2.78 -5.31 -15.54
C ARG A 171 -1.78 -6.45 -15.57
N ALA A 172 -0.66 -6.27 -16.27
CA ALA A 172 0.40 -7.27 -16.38
C ALA A 172 1.00 -7.61 -14.99
N MET A 173 1.13 -6.61 -14.11
CA MET A 173 1.60 -6.82 -12.74
C MET A 173 0.65 -7.71 -11.95
N LEU A 174 -0.65 -7.47 -12.02
CA LEU A 174 -1.67 -8.31 -11.37
C LEU A 174 -1.73 -9.70 -12.00
N ALA A 175 -1.77 -9.78 -13.32
CA ALA A 175 -1.84 -11.05 -14.05
C ALA A 175 -0.65 -11.96 -13.76
N GLY A 176 0.55 -11.38 -13.61
CA GLY A 176 1.78 -12.07 -13.24
C GLY A 176 1.93 -12.39 -11.74
N CYS A 177 0.98 -11.99 -10.90
CA CYS A 177 1.05 -12.29 -9.47
C CYS A 177 0.88 -13.81 -9.23
N PRO A 178 1.77 -14.46 -8.45
CA PRO A 178 1.61 -15.86 -8.10
C PRO A 178 0.26 -16.11 -7.41
N SER A 179 -0.55 -17.02 -7.97
CA SER A 179 -1.92 -17.26 -7.50
C SER A 179 -1.99 -17.67 -6.03
N ASP A 180 -1.07 -18.52 -5.59
CA ASP A 180 -1.00 -18.93 -4.18
C ASP A 180 -0.71 -17.75 -3.25
N GLY A 181 0.25 -16.89 -3.62
CA GLY A 181 0.57 -15.68 -2.85
C GLY A 181 -0.61 -14.72 -2.78
N TYR A 182 -1.26 -14.49 -3.93
CA TYR A 182 -2.46 -13.66 -4.01
C TYR A 182 -3.58 -14.17 -3.11
N VAL A 183 -3.92 -15.47 -3.21
CA VAL A 183 -4.97 -16.12 -2.43
C VAL A 183 -4.70 -16.03 -0.92
N ARG A 184 -3.46 -16.29 -0.51
CA ARG A 184 -3.05 -16.20 0.90
C ARG A 184 -3.14 -14.78 1.43
N CYS A 185 -2.83 -13.77 0.61
CA CYS A 185 -3.04 -12.36 0.96
C CYS A 185 -4.53 -11.96 0.96
N CYS A 186 -5.41 -12.63 0.21
CA CYS A 186 -6.86 -12.43 0.36
C CYS A 186 -7.34 -12.79 1.76
N ALA A 187 -6.71 -13.76 2.45
CA ALA A 187 -7.04 -14.08 3.83
C ALA A 187 -6.75 -12.90 4.78
N VAL A 188 -5.67 -12.12 4.52
CA VAL A 188 -5.39 -10.90 5.28
C VAL A 188 -6.56 -9.92 5.22
N LEU A 189 -7.17 -9.75 4.04
CA LEU A 189 -8.29 -8.82 3.83
C LEU A 189 -9.63 -9.40 4.29
N ARG A 190 -9.79 -10.73 4.18
CA ARG A 190 -10.97 -11.45 4.69
C ARG A 190 -11.12 -11.31 6.20
N ASP A 191 -10.01 -11.48 6.92
CA ASP A 191 -9.98 -11.63 8.37
C ASP A 191 -9.47 -10.37 9.08
N GLY A 192 -8.73 -9.51 8.37
CA GLY A 192 -8.12 -8.31 8.94
C GLY A 192 -9.16 -7.27 9.36
N ASP A 193 -9.00 -6.75 10.59
CA ASP A 193 -9.85 -5.72 11.16
C ASP A 193 -8.99 -4.82 12.07
N LEU A 194 -9.04 -3.51 11.85
CA LEU A 194 -8.26 -2.51 12.56
C LEU A 194 -9.10 -1.60 13.47
N HIS A 195 -10.40 -1.85 13.62
CA HIS A 195 -11.27 -0.98 14.44
C HIS A 195 -10.74 -0.82 15.88
N ASP A 196 -10.25 -1.89 16.49
CA ASP A 196 -9.69 -1.86 17.85
C ASP A 196 -8.27 -1.28 17.91
N ALA A 197 -7.51 -1.37 16.81
CA ALA A 197 -6.11 -0.94 16.76
C ALA A 197 -5.96 0.52 16.35
N ALA A 198 -6.74 1.00 15.39
CA ALA A 198 -6.61 2.34 14.81
C ALA A 198 -6.74 3.49 15.81
N PRO A 199 -7.60 3.43 16.87
CA PRO A 199 -7.66 4.48 17.89
C PRO A 199 -6.33 4.71 18.64
N ARG A 200 -5.41 3.72 18.64
CA ARG A 200 -4.10 3.81 19.30
C ARG A 200 -3.04 4.50 18.44
N ILE A 201 -3.34 4.79 17.16
CA ILE A 201 -2.40 5.45 16.25
C ILE A 201 -2.19 6.89 16.70
N THR A 202 -0.94 7.23 17.00
CA THR A 202 -0.52 8.57 17.44
C THR A 202 0.29 9.32 16.39
N ALA A 203 0.75 8.65 15.34
CA ALA A 203 1.49 9.29 14.26
C ALA A 203 0.63 10.32 13.52
N PRO A 204 1.17 11.51 13.19
CA PRO A 204 0.49 12.44 12.30
C PRO A 204 0.05 11.72 11.02
N THR A 205 -1.25 11.78 10.70
CA THR A 205 -1.86 10.97 9.66
C THR A 205 -2.55 11.83 8.60
N LEU A 206 -2.26 11.53 7.33
CA LEU A 206 -2.99 12.05 6.18
C LEU A 206 -3.62 10.87 5.40
N VAL A 207 -4.92 10.74 5.49
CA VAL A 207 -5.70 9.77 4.71
C VAL A 207 -5.86 10.31 3.29
N ILE A 208 -5.64 9.47 2.27
CA ILE A 208 -5.79 9.85 0.86
C ILE A 208 -6.75 8.85 0.19
N VAL A 209 -7.73 9.34 -0.57
CA VAL A 209 -8.72 8.49 -1.24
C VAL A 209 -9.07 9.02 -2.62
N GLY A 210 -9.38 8.12 -3.56
CA GLY A 210 -10.01 8.48 -4.82
C GLY A 210 -11.51 8.75 -4.64
N THR A 211 -12.03 9.85 -5.20
CA THR A 211 -13.46 10.21 -5.08
C THR A 211 -14.40 9.20 -5.73
N ALA A 212 -13.90 8.45 -6.71
CA ALA A 212 -14.63 7.41 -7.45
C ALA A 212 -14.15 5.99 -7.12
N ASP A 213 -13.52 5.78 -5.96
CA ASP A 213 -13.02 4.46 -5.53
C ASP A 213 -14.19 3.52 -5.20
N PRO A 214 -14.40 2.43 -5.96
CA PRO A 214 -15.47 1.48 -5.70
C PRO A 214 -15.03 0.34 -4.76
N VAL A 215 -13.75 0.25 -4.41
CA VAL A 215 -13.18 -0.84 -3.57
C VAL A 215 -13.16 -0.41 -2.11
N THR A 216 -12.66 0.78 -1.85
CA THR A 216 -12.63 1.45 -0.54
C THR A 216 -13.20 2.86 -0.73
N PRO A 217 -14.55 2.98 -0.68
CA PRO A 217 -15.22 4.25 -0.97
C PRO A 217 -14.79 5.37 -0.03
N PRO A 218 -15.01 6.65 -0.38
CA PRO A 218 -14.68 7.79 0.47
C PRO A 218 -15.23 7.72 1.89
N ALA A 219 -16.30 6.96 2.11
CA ALA A 219 -16.86 6.72 3.44
C ALA A 219 -15.89 5.99 4.37
N ASP A 220 -15.12 5.02 3.84
CA ASP A 220 -14.10 4.27 4.59
C ASP A 220 -12.93 5.20 5.00
N ALA A 221 -12.50 6.06 4.09
CA ALA A 221 -11.48 7.06 4.39
C ALA A 221 -11.94 8.07 5.47
N ALA A 222 -13.20 8.48 5.40
CA ALA A 222 -13.81 9.33 6.42
C ALA A 222 -13.94 8.60 7.77
N GLU A 223 -14.14 7.29 7.77
CA GLU A 223 -14.11 6.49 9.00
C GLU A 223 -12.71 6.45 9.62
N ILE A 224 -11.66 6.19 8.82
CA ILE A 224 -10.26 6.25 9.28
C ILE A 224 -9.96 7.62 9.88
N GLN A 225 -10.35 8.71 9.19
CA GLN A 225 -10.14 10.08 9.66
C GLN A 225 -10.80 10.33 11.02
N ARG A 226 -12.02 9.84 11.23
CA ARG A 226 -12.73 10.00 12.52
C ARG A 226 -12.11 9.17 13.63
N THR A 227 -11.58 8.00 13.29
CA THR A 227 -11.03 7.02 14.24
C THR A 227 -9.64 7.41 14.73
N ILE A 228 -8.78 7.91 13.83
CA ILE A 228 -7.41 8.30 14.17
C ILE A 228 -7.40 9.77 14.59
N ARG A 229 -7.04 10.02 15.84
CA ARG A 229 -7.05 11.38 16.42
C ARG A 229 -6.15 12.33 15.63
N GLY A 230 -6.71 13.43 15.15
CA GLY A 230 -5.98 14.47 14.42
C GLY A 230 -5.65 14.12 12.97
N ALA A 231 -6.18 13.01 12.46
CA ALA A 231 -6.02 12.66 11.04
C ALA A 231 -6.70 13.68 10.12
N ARG A 232 -6.03 13.96 9.01
CA ARG A 232 -6.55 14.79 7.91
C ARG A 232 -6.94 13.89 6.75
N LEU A 233 -7.84 14.37 5.89
CA LEU A 233 -8.32 13.67 4.70
C LEU A 233 -8.12 14.54 3.46
N VAL A 234 -7.58 13.93 2.39
CA VAL A 234 -7.50 14.50 1.04
C VAL A 234 -8.17 13.53 0.08
N SER A 235 -9.05 14.08 -0.76
CA SER A 235 -9.71 13.33 -1.84
C SER A 235 -9.14 13.77 -3.18
N LEU A 236 -8.79 12.79 -4.03
CA LEU A 236 -8.29 12.99 -5.38
C LEU A 236 -9.37 12.57 -6.39
N ASP A 237 -9.49 13.28 -7.52
CA ASP A 237 -10.40 12.89 -8.60
C ASP A 237 -9.89 11.66 -9.36
N ALA A 238 -10.00 10.50 -8.70
CA ALA A 238 -9.43 9.23 -9.13
C ALA A 238 -10.27 8.05 -8.62
N SER A 239 -9.93 6.85 -9.11
CA SER A 239 -10.42 5.60 -8.58
C SER A 239 -9.45 4.99 -7.54
N HIS A 240 -9.39 3.66 -7.41
CA HIS A 240 -8.73 2.96 -6.31
C HIS A 240 -7.20 3.14 -6.27
N ILE A 241 -6.50 3.11 -7.40
CA ILE A 241 -5.05 3.32 -7.43
C ILE A 241 -4.75 4.81 -7.71
N CYS A 242 -5.28 5.67 -6.85
CA CYS A 242 -5.20 7.13 -7.00
C CYS A 242 -3.76 7.65 -7.07
N ALA A 243 -2.80 6.98 -6.42
CA ALA A 243 -1.38 7.33 -6.49
C ALA A 243 -0.79 7.23 -7.91
N VAL A 244 -1.32 6.33 -8.75
CA VAL A 244 -0.92 6.17 -10.17
C VAL A 244 -1.78 7.03 -11.09
N GLU A 245 -3.05 7.18 -10.75
CA GLU A 245 -3.99 7.95 -11.57
C GLU A 245 -3.76 9.46 -11.48
N ARG A 246 -3.36 9.96 -10.31
CA ARG A 246 -3.11 11.38 -10.00
C ARG A 246 -1.74 11.59 -9.35
N VAL A 247 -0.68 11.27 -10.11
CA VAL A 247 0.71 11.25 -9.60
C VAL A 247 1.10 12.60 -8.96
N ASP A 248 0.85 13.71 -9.65
CA ASP A 248 1.32 15.03 -9.20
C ASP A 248 0.57 15.51 -7.97
N GLU A 249 -0.77 15.36 -7.97
CA GLU A 249 -1.62 15.73 -6.85
C GLU A 249 -1.33 14.86 -5.63
N PHE A 250 -1.13 13.56 -5.83
CA PHE A 250 -0.74 12.62 -4.78
C PHE A 250 0.61 12.99 -4.16
N ASN A 251 1.62 13.21 -5.00
CA ASN A 251 2.95 13.61 -4.55
C ASN A 251 2.91 14.94 -3.78
N THR A 252 2.16 15.93 -4.28
CA THR A 252 1.99 17.23 -3.62
C THR A 252 1.35 17.06 -2.24
N ALA A 253 0.32 16.23 -2.11
CA ALA A 253 -0.36 15.98 -0.83
C ALA A 253 0.59 15.33 0.19
N VAL A 254 1.34 14.30 -0.21
CA VAL A 254 2.29 13.61 0.67
C VAL A 254 3.41 14.53 1.10
N LEU A 255 4.06 15.21 0.15
CA LEU A 255 5.20 16.08 0.44
C LEU A 255 4.80 17.30 1.29
N GLY A 256 3.70 17.96 0.94
CA GLY A 256 3.18 19.09 1.70
C GLY A 256 2.88 18.73 3.15
N PHE A 257 2.30 17.55 3.38
CA PHE A 257 2.03 17.08 4.73
C PHE A 257 3.33 16.79 5.51
N ILE A 258 4.33 16.16 4.90
CA ILE A 258 5.63 15.90 5.54
C ILE A 258 6.31 17.23 5.91
N ASP A 259 6.35 18.20 5.00
CA ASP A 259 6.98 19.51 5.21
C ASP A 259 6.32 20.28 6.38
N GLU A 260 5.00 20.24 6.49
CA GLU A 260 4.27 20.82 7.62
C GLU A 260 4.61 20.18 8.97
N GLN A 261 4.86 18.84 9.01
CA GLN A 261 5.25 18.17 10.24
C GLN A 261 6.71 18.46 10.63
N GLY A 262 7.61 18.64 9.64
CA GLY A 262 8.99 19.02 9.90
C GLY A 262 9.19 20.42 10.47
N THR A 263 8.22 21.33 10.24
CA THR A 263 8.24 22.70 10.82
C THR A 263 7.66 22.80 12.23
N ARG A 264 7.05 21.72 12.75
CA ARG A 264 6.42 21.66 14.07
C ARG A 264 7.24 20.95 15.14
N GLY A 265 8.40 20.41 14.78
CA GLY A 265 9.35 19.68 15.63
C GLY A 265 10.64 20.50 15.86
#